data_4bee0012b98883e3896ae63c4fbdf41d
#
_entry.id   4bee0012b98883e3896ae63c4fbdf41d
#
_cell.length_a   1.000
_cell.length_b   1.000
_cell.length_c   1.000
_cell.angle_alpha   90.00
_cell.angle_beta   90.00
_cell.angle_gamma   90.00
#
_symmetry.space_group_name_H-M   'P 1'
#
loop_
_entity.id
_entity.type
_entity.pdbx_description
1 polymer ?
#
loop_
_entity_poly.entity_id
_entity_poly.type
_entity_poly.pdbx_seq_one_letter_code
_entity_poly.pdbx_strand_id
1 'polypeptide(L)'
;MKLVSWNVNGLRACLGKGFLDFCAFADADVICLQETKMRPEQASFDLPGYERYWNSADKAGYSGTAIFTRKTPLAVTYDFGIDEHRHEGRVITAEYPEFYLVCCYTPNSKDQLARLDYRMAWEDDIREYLLELDGKKPVVYCGDLNVAHREIDIKNPGPNRRNPGFTDEEREKMTKLLSSGFVDTFRYLYPDKTGAYSWWSYRFNARKNNAGWRIDYFIVSERLKDKIRNADIWSEVLGSDHCPVVLDLDV
;
A
#
# COMPACT_ATOMS: atom_id res chain seq x y z
N MET A 1 -11.82 13.92 -0.08
CA MET A 1 -11.48 12.89 0.92
C MET A 1 -9.98 12.73 0.97
N LYS A 2 -9.38 12.72 2.18
CA LYS A 2 -7.94 12.47 2.39
C LYS A 2 -7.70 11.02 2.79
N LEU A 3 -6.91 10.30 2.02
CA LEU A 3 -6.54 8.92 2.22
C LEU A 3 -5.04 8.83 2.50
N VAL A 4 -4.66 8.03 3.48
CA VAL A 4 -3.25 7.76 3.84
C VAL A 4 -3.01 6.26 3.78
N SER A 5 -1.88 5.84 3.23
CA SER A 5 -1.42 4.45 3.29
C SER A 5 -0.01 4.39 3.87
N TRP A 6 0.22 3.48 4.81
CA TRP A 6 1.51 3.34 5.49
C TRP A 6 1.81 1.89 5.89
N ASN A 7 2.88 1.34 5.36
CA ASN A 7 3.46 0.12 5.91
C ASN A 7 4.20 0.49 7.21
N VAL A 8 3.65 0.06 8.34
CA VAL A 8 4.15 0.42 9.68
C VAL A 8 5.23 -0.54 10.22
N ASN A 9 5.54 -1.60 9.48
CA ASN A 9 6.52 -2.62 9.86
C ASN A 9 6.40 -3.08 11.33
N GLY A 10 5.17 -3.34 11.75
CA GLY A 10 4.78 -3.67 13.13
C GLY A 10 4.17 -2.48 13.85
N LEU A 11 2.82 -2.46 13.90
CA LEU A 11 2.07 -1.34 14.49
C LEU A 11 2.43 -1.09 15.96
N ARG A 12 2.67 -2.15 16.75
CA ARG A 12 3.09 -1.98 18.16
C ARG A 12 4.38 -1.18 18.30
N ALA A 13 5.37 -1.45 17.44
CA ALA A 13 6.63 -0.71 17.45
C ALA A 13 6.42 0.73 16.94
N CYS A 14 5.56 0.92 15.95
CA CYS A 14 5.24 2.23 15.39
C CYS A 14 4.47 3.11 16.39
N LEU A 15 3.57 2.54 17.21
CA LEU A 15 2.90 3.23 18.32
C LEU A 15 3.90 3.87 19.28
N GLY A 16 4.94 3.14 19.66
CA GLY A 16 6.02 3.69 20.51
C GLY A 16 6.90 4.75 19.84
N LYS A 17 6.69 5.02 18.55
CA LYS A 17 7.46 5.99 17.75
C LYS A 17 6.59 7.13 17.20
N GLY A 18 5.43 7.40 17.80
CA GLY A 18 4.59 8.55 17.47
C GLY A 18 3.49 8.28 16.44
N PHE A 19 3.03 7.04 16.29
CA PHE A 19 1.93 6.72 15.36
C PHE A 19 0.65 7.52 15.66
N LEU A 20 0.28 7.69 16.93
CA LEU A 20 -0.94 8.44 17.28
C LEU A 20 -0.79 9.94 16.99
N ASP A 21 0.39 10.51 17.25
CA ASP A 21 0.69 11.91 16.90
C ASP A 21 0.62 12.11 15.37
N PHE A 22 1.11 11.12 14.63
CA PHE A 22 0.98 11.10 13.17
C PHE A 22 -0.48 11.06 12.74
N CYS A 23 -1.32 10.21 13.32
CA CYS A 23 -2.74 10.15 12.99
C CYS A 23 -3.45 11.50 13.24
N ALA A 24 -3.12 12.17 14.36
CA ALA A 24 -3.65 13.49 14.67
C ALA A 24 -3.17 14.56 13.67
N PHE A 25 -1.89 14.53 13.30
CA PHE A 25 -1.30 15.42 12.29
C PHE A 25 -1.89 15.21 10.90
N ALA A 26 -2.01 13.96 10.48
CA ALA A 26 -2.50 13.59 9.15
C ALA A 26 -3.95 14.05 8.94
N ASP A 27 -4.75 14.00 10.00
CA ASP A 27 -6.18 14.35 9.98
C ASP A 27 -6.90 13.75 8.75
N ALA A 28 -6.63 12.47 8.49
CA ALA A 28 -7.10 11.75 7.33
C ALA A 28 -8.52 11.21 7.53
N ASP A 29 -9.31 11.14 6.47
CA ASP A 29 -10.61 10.45 6.49
C ASP A 29 -10.41 8.94 6.63
N VAL A 30 -9.38 8.39 5.99
CA VAL A 30 -9.05 6.96 6.02
C VAL A 30 -7.54 6.75 6.11
N ILE A 31 -7.12 5.80 6.95
CA ILE A 31 -5.73 5.36 7.11
C ILE A 31 -5.66 3.85 6.83
N CYS A 32 -4.93 3.48 5.79
CA CYS A 32 -4.66 2.10 5.41
C CYS A 32 -3.29 1.69 5.93
N LEU A 33 -3.20 0.57 6.61
CA LEU A 33 -1.95 0.08 7.20
C LEU A 33 -1.57 -1.28 6.62
N GLN A 34 -0.28 -1.48 6.40
CA GLN A 34 0.31 -2.74 6.01
C GLN A 34 1.35 -3.17 7.05
N GLU A 35 1.60 -4.46 7.13
CA GLU A 35 2.48 -5.08 8.13
C GLU A 35 2.13 -4.68 9.57
N THR A 36 0.86 -4.78 9.94
CA THR A 36 0.42 -4.50 11.32
C THR A 36 1.07 -5.45 12.32
N LYS A 37 1.33 -6.70 11.92
CA LYS A 37 1.99 -7.76 12.71
C LYS A 37 1.34 -7.98 14.07
N MET A 38 0.06 -7.65 14.20
CA MET A 38 -0.71 -7.82 15.43
C MET A 38 -2.17 -8.13 15.13
N ARG A 39 -2.85 -8.69 16.12
CA ARG A 39 -4.29 -8.95 16.08
C ARG A 39 -5.07 -7.81 16.76
N PRO A 40 -6.35 -7.60 16.42
CA PRO A 40 -7.19 -6.56 17.03
C PRO A 40 -7.19 -6.56 18.56
N GLU A 41 -7.22 -7.75 19.17
CA GLU A 41 -7.27 -7.93 20.63
C GLU A 41 -5.98 -7.43 21.33
N GLN A 42 -4.92 -7.25 20.59
CA GLN A 42 -3.64 -6.72 21.08
C GLN A 42 -3.55 -5.19 20.95
N ALA A 43 -4.52 -4.56 20.31
CA ALA A 43 -4.56 -3.12 20.06
C ALA A 43 -5.05 -2.37 21.31
N SER A 44 -4.14 -2.06 22.23
CA SER A 44 -4.41 -1.34 23.48
C SER A 44 -4.26 0.18 23.34
N PHE A 45 -4.64 0.75 22.18
CA PHE A 45 -4.61 2.19 21.95
C PHE A 45 -6.00 2.69 21.57
N ASP A 46 -6.26 3.95 21.86
CA ASP A 46 -7.48 4.63 21.42
C ASP A 46 -7.18 5.53 20.21
N LEU A 47 -8.11 5.55 19.27
CA LEU A 47 -8.09 6.44 18.10
C LEU A 47 -9.52 6.97 17.89
N PRO A 48 -9.93 7.99 18.65
CA PRO A 48 -11.29 8.48 18.63
C PRO A 48 -11.74 8.91 17.22
N GLY A 49 -12.98 8.58 16.89
CA GLY A 49 -13.59 8.94 15.61
C GLY A 49 -13.23 8.00 14.46
N TYR A 50 -12.45 6.95 14.69
CA TYR A 50 -12.15 5.96 13.66
C TYR A 50 -12.75 4.59 13.99
N GLU A 51 -13.51 4.05 13.06
CA GLU A 51 -13.80 2.62 13.00
C GLU A 51 -12.57 1.88 12.47
N ARG A 52 -12.36 0.64 12.94
CA ARG A 52 -11.14 -0.13 12.68
C ARG A 52 -11.46 -1.51 12.12
N TYR A 53 -10.96 -1.81 10.95
CA TYR A 53 -11.10 -3.10 10.27
C TYR A 53 -9.74 -3.75 10.12
N TRP A 54 -9.61 -5.03 10.47
CA TRP A 54 -8.34 -5.74 10.53
C TRP A 54 -8.40 -7.04 9.76
N ASN A 55 -7.37 -7.32 8.98
CA ASN A 55 -7.11 -8.63 8.40
C ASN A 55 -5.73 -9.10 8.88
N SER A 56 -5.73 -10.06 9.81
CA SER A 56 -4.50 -10.56 10.44
C SER A 56 -4.10 -11.89 9.81
N ALA A 57 -2.79 -12.10 9.64
CA ALA A 57 -2.30 -13.41 9.23
C ALA A 57 -2.54 -14.49 10.29
N ASP A 58 -2.69 -15.73 9.86
CA ASP A 58 -2.76 -16.89 10.76
C ASP A 58 -1.49 -17.00 11.61
N LYS A 59 -0.35 -16.74 11.00
CA LYS A 59 0.95 -16.69 11.66
C LYS A 59 1.10 -15.42 12.49
N ALA A 60 1.23 -15.58 13.81
CA ALA A 60 1.43 -14.48 14.73
C ALA A 60 2.69 -13.63 14.41
N GLY A 61 2.56 -12.30 14.49
CA GLY A 61 3.66 -11.38 14.26
C GLY A 61 4.12 -11.27 12.79
N TYR A 62 3.30 -11.67 11.84
CA TYR A 62 3.59 -11.67 10.42
C TYR A 62 2.51 -10.93 9.63
N SER A 63 2.91 -10.19 8.57
CA SER A 63 1.98 -9.54 7.64
C SER A 63 0.86 -8.74 8.35
N GLY A 64 -0.36 -8.82 7.86
CA GLY A 64 -1.54 -8.15 8.39
C GLY A 64 -1.78 -6.76 7.82
N THR A 65 -3.02 -6.46 7.50
CA THR A 65 -3.50 -5.15 7.05
C THR A 65 -4.56 -4.59 7.98
N ALA A 66 -4.75 -3.28 7.96
CA ALA A 66 -5.86 -2.64 8.66
C ALA A 66 -6.35 -1.40 7.91
N ILE A 67 -7.63 -1.10 8.05
CA ILE A 67 -8.24 0.17 7.63
C ILE A 67 -8.83 0.85 8.86
N PHE A 68 -8.40 2.09 9.13
CA PHE A 68 -9.00 2.97 10.12
C PHE A 68 -9.73 4.08 9.37
N THR A 69 -11.01 4.28 9.62
CA THR A 69 -11.85 5.19 8.84
C THR A 69 -12.80 6.00 9.71
N ARG A 70 -12.97 7.28 9.39
CA ARG A 70 -13.98 8.17 9.98
C ARG A 70 -15.33 8.07 9.27
N LYS A 71 -15.35 7.45 8.09
CA LYS A 71 -16.56 7.27 7.29
C LYS A 71 -16.92 5.79 7.27
N THR A 72 -18.04 5.43 7.86
CA THR A 72 -18.52 4.04 7.87
C THR A 72 -18.69 3.53 6.44
N PRO A 73 -18.00 2.46 6.02
CA PRO A 73 -18.19 1.85 4.73
C PRO A 73 -19.53 1.13 4.63
N LEU A 74 -20.07 1.00 3.43
CA LEU A 74 -21.31 0.21 3.16
C LEU A 74 -21.10 -1.27 3.43
N ALA A 75 -19.90 -1.78 3.13
CA ALA A 75 -19.49 -3.15 3.38
C ALA A 75 -17.97 -3.24 3.50
N VAL A 76 -17.49 -4.25 4.20
CA VAL A 76 -16.06 -4.60 4.28
C VAL A 76 -15.89 -6.07 3.99
N THR A 77 -14.98 -6.39 3.09
CA THR A 77 -14.60 -7.77 2.75
C THR A 77 -13.10 -7.97 2.95
N TYR A 78 -12.73 -9.21 3.21
CA TYR A 78 -11.35 -9.60 3.51
C TYR A 78 -10.87 -10.57 2.45
N ASP A 79 -9.63 -10.35 1.99
CA ASP A 79 -9.05 -11.10 0.89
C ASP A 79 -9.85 -10.93 -0.42
N PHE A 80 -9.68 -11.79 -1.39
CA PHE A 80 -10.38 -11.69 -2.68
C PHE A 80 -10.86 -13.06 -3.22
N GLY A 81 -11.19 -13.96 -2.29
CA GLY A 81 -11.92 -15.19 -2.59
C GLY A 81 -11.09 -16.38 -3.04
N ILE A 82 -9.75 -16.25 -3.17
CA ILE A 82 -8.84 -17.33 -3.56
C ILE A 82 -8.19 -17.93 -2.31
N ASP A 83 -8.40 -19.23 -2.08
CA ASP A 83 -7.97 -19.92 -0.87
C ASP A 83 -6.46 -19.82 -0.60
N GLU A 84 -5.65 -19.89 -1.66
CA GLU A 84 -4.19 -19.79 -1.57
C GLU A 84 -3.73 -18.45 -0.94
N HIS A 85 -4.53 -17.41 -1.01
CA HIS A 85 -4.19 -16.05 -0.59
C HIS A 85 -4.75 -15.65 0.78
N ARG A 86 -5.61 -16.48 1.40
CA ARG A 86 -6.36 -16.10 2.63
C ARG A 86 -5.57 -16.06 3.91
N HIS A 87 -4.40 -16.70 3.98
CA HIS A 87 -3.75 -17.00 5.27
C HIS A 87 -2.79 -15.91 5.76
N GLU A 88 -2.52 -14.91 4.93
CA GLU A 88 -1.49 -13.92 5.23
C GLU A 88 -2.05 -12.52 5.56
N GLY A 89 -3.38 -12.33 5.57
CA GLY A 89 -4.02 -11.07 5.99
C GLY A 89 -3.59 -9.87 5.16
N ARG A 90 -3.65 -9.99 3.81
CA ARG A 90 -3.02 -9.04 2.90
C ARG A 90 -3.94 -8.03 2.27
N VAL A 91 -5.25 -8.29 2.25
CA VAL A 91 -6.20 -7.43 1.54
C VAL A 91 -7.43 -7.16 2.39
N ILE A 92 -7.82 -5.89 2.46
CA ILE A 92 -9.14 -5.45 2.96
C ILE A 92 -9.75 -4.57 1.88
N THR A 93 -11.00 -4.86 1.52
CA THR A 93 -11.79 -4.02 0.63
C THR A 93 -12.92 -3.37 1.42
N ALA A 94 -12.94 -2.04 1.46
CA ALA A 94 -14.02 -1.24 2.02
C ALA A 94 -14.83 -0.62 0.89
N GLU A 95 -16.15 -0.86 0.87
CA GLU A 95 -17.05 -0.25 -0.10
C GLU A 95 -17.57 1.08 0.43
N TYR A 96 -17.34 2.15 -0.31
CA TYR A 96 -17.96 3.46 -0.09
C TYR A 96 -19.03 3.74 -1.17
N PRO A 97 -19.89 4.74 -0.98
CA PRO A 97 -20.91 5.06 -1.99
C PRO A 97 -20.32 5.29 -3.38
N GLU A 98 -19.19 5.99 -3.48
CA GLU A 98 -18.60 6.43 -4.74
C GLU A 98 -17.52 5.49 -5.30
N PHE A 99 -16.88 4.66 -4.47
CA PHE A 99 -15.74 3.83 -4.86
C PHE A 99 -15.51 2.64 -3.91
N TYR A 100 -14.72 1.66 -4.38
CA TYR A 100 -14.10 0.65 -3.52
C TYR A 100 -12.70 1.09 -3.11
N LEU A 101 -12.38 0.98 -1.82
CA LEU A 101 -11.01 1.15 -1.32
C LEU A 101 -10.41 -0.23 -1.03
N VAL A 102 -9.33 -0.57 -1.73
CA VAL A 102 -8.60 -1.82 -1.53
C VAL A 102 -7.25 -1.52 -0.89
N CYS A 103 -7.11 -1.84 0.39
CA CYS A 103 -5.84 -1.80 1.13
C CYS A 103 -5.10 -3.12 0.94
N CYS A 104 -3.89 -3.08 0.43
CA CYS A 104 -3.12 -4.27 0.08
C CYS A 104 -1.69 -4.23 0.65
N TYR A 105 -1.22 -5.41 1.07
CA TYR A 105 0.19 -5.71 1.30
C TYR A 105 0.60 -6.83 0.36
N THR A 106 1.15 -6.49 -0.77
CA THR A 106 1.56 -7.45 -1.80
C THR A 106 2.71 -8.34 -1.30
N PRO A 107 2.68 -9.67 -1.56
CA PRO A 107 3.75 -10.57 -1.13
C PRO A 107 5.09 -10.19 -1.75
N ASN A 108 6.15 -10.18 -0.95
CA ASN A 108 7.51 -10.00 -1.43
C ASN A 108 8.05 -11.30 -2.05
N SER A 109 8.81 -11.20 -3.13
CA SER A 109 9.40 -12.36 -3.84
C SER A 109 10.51 -13.08 -3.05
N LYS A 110 10.95 -12.51 -1.90
CA LYS A 110 11.98 -13.03 -0.99
C LYS A 110 13.37 -13.15 -1.61
N ASP A 111 14.35 -13.38 -0.74
CA ASP A 111 15.74 -13.60 -1.15
C ASP A 111 15.84 -14.71 -2.19
N GLN A 112 16.71 -14.53 -3.16
CA GLN A 112 16.91 -15.43 -4.30
C GLN A 112 15.63 -15.67 -5.13
N LEU A 113 14.63 -14.77 -5.01
CA LEU A 113 13.35 -14.85 -5.71
C LEU A 113 12.55 -16.13 -5.39
N ALA A 114 12.72 -16.68 -4.19
CA ALA A 114 12.13 -17.96 -3.78
C ALA A 114 10.59 -17.99 -3.84
N ARG A 115 9.92 -16.83 -3.89
CA ARG A 115 8.46 -16.72 -4.02
C ARG A 115 8.04 -15.99 -5.30
N LEU A 116 8.90 -15.88 -6.31
CA LEU A 116 8.58 -15.11 -7.51
C LEU A 116 7.38 -15.71 -8.27
N ASP A 117 7.32 -17.03 -8.43
CA ASP A 117 6.20 -17.69 -9.13
C ASP A 117 4.87 -17.42 -8.42
N TYR A 118 4.82 -17.55 -7.08
CA TYR A 118 3.66 -17.21 -6.27
C TYR A 118 3.30 -15.73 -6.42
N ARG A 119 4.31 -14.85 -6.41
CA ARG A 119 4.10 -13.41 -6.60
C ARG A 119 3.49 -13.11 -7.97
N MET A 120 3.91 -13.83 -9.03
CA MET A 120 3.36 -13.62 -10.37
C MET A 120 1.90 -14.07 -10.47
N ALA A 121 1.53 -15.19 -9.83
CA ALA A 121 0.13 -15.62 -9.72
C ALA A 121 -0.70 -14.59 -8.93
N TRP A 122 -0.22 -14.16 -7.76
CA TRP A 122 -0.85 -13.11 -6.95
C TRP A 122 -1.18 -11.85 -7.77
N GLU A 123 -0.23 -11.37 -8.59
CA GLU A 123 -0.41 -10.15 -9.37
C GLU A 123 -1.47 -10.29 -10.46
N ASP A 124 -1.62 -11.45 -11.05
CA ASP A 124 -2.68 -11.71 -12.01
C ASP A 124 -4.03 -11.76 -11.30
N ASP A 125 -4.12 -12.48 -10.19
CA ASP A 125 -5.35 -12.66 -9.42
C ASP A 125 -5.86 -11.35 -8.82
N ILE A 126 -4.98 -10.55 -8.21
CA ILE A 126 -5.38 -9.24 -7.66
C ILE A 126 -5.80 -8.28 -8.77
N ARG A 127 -5.15 -8.28 -9.94
CA ARG A 127 -5.55 -7.46 -11.07
C ARG A 127 -6.95 -7.84 -11.55
N GLU A 128 -7.27 -9.12 -11.67
CA GLU A 128 -8.61 -9.58 -12.06
C GLU A 128 -9.67 -9.17 -11.03
N TYR A 129 -9.36 -9.30 -9.75
CA TYR A 129 -10.23 -8.82 -8.67
C TYR A 129 -10.49 -7.30 -8.77
N LEU A 130 -9.45 -6.50 -8.99
CA LEU A 130 -9.60 -5.05 -9.14
C LEU A 130 -10.45 -4.69 -10.38
N LEU A 131 -10.30 -5.42 -11.49
CA LEU A 131 -11.12 -5.24 -12.70
C LEU A 131 -12.59 -5.62 -12.47
N GLU A 132 -12.84 -6.69 -11.70
CA GLU A 132 -14.21 -7.06 -11.32
C GLU A 132 -14.87 -5.97 -10.47
N LEU A 133 -14.16 -5.41 -9.51
CA LEU A 133 -14.64 -4.29 -8.70
C LEU A 133 -14.88 -3.05 -9.58
N ASP A 134 -13.91 -2.71 -10.46
CA ASP A 134 -14.01 -1.55 -11.34
C ASP A 134 -15.19 -1.67 -12.32
N GLY A 135 -15.58 -2.86 -12.71
CA GLY A 135 -16.80 -3.09 -13.49
C GLY A 135 -18.07 -2.65 -12.77
N LYS A 136 -18.08 -2.62 -11.45
CA LYS A 136 -19.23 -2.22 -10.60
C LYS A 136 -19.15 -0.75 -10.19
N LYS A 137 -18.00 -0.33 -9.67
CA LYS A 137 -17.76 0.99 -9.08
C LYS A 137 -16.28 1.32 -9.18
N PRO A 138 -15.86 2.60 -9.31
CA PRO A 138 -14.44 2.95 -9.34
C PRO A 138 -13.66 2.40 -8.15
N VAL A 139 -12.37 2.13 -8.36
CA VAL A 139 -11.48 1.54 -7.35
C VAL A 139 -10.39 2.54 -6.98
N VAL A 140 -10.08 2.62 -5.69
CA VAL A 140 -8.86 3.16 -5.12
C VAL A 140 -8.07 2.00 -4.52
N TYR A 141 -6.94 1.66 -5.10
CA TYR A 141 -6.06 0.57 -4.69
C TYR A 141 -4.81 1.16 -4.07
N CYS A 142 -4.48 0.79 -2.84
CA CYS A 142 -3.34 1.36 -2.13
C CYS A 142 -2.60 0.32 -1.29
N GLY A 143 -1.38 0.65 -0.97
CA GLY A 143 -0.56 -0.10 -0.04
C GLY A 143 0.89 -0.25 -0.46
N ASP A 144 1.57 -1.13 0.26
CA ASP A 144 2.90 -1.60 -0.12
C ASP A 144 2.76 -2.66 -1.21
N LEU A 145 3.03 -2.28 -2.44
CA LEU A 145 2.92 -3.16 -3.60
C LEU A 145 4.24 -3.90 -3.90
N ASN A 146 5.25 -3.72 -3.07
CA ASN A 146 6.53 -4.42 -3.15
C ASN A 146 7.16 -4.41 -4.56
N VAL A 147 7.01 -3.31 -5.30
CA VAL A 147 7.62 -3.12 -6.61
C VAL A 147 7.94 -1.65 -6.87
N ALA A 148 9.18 -1.36 -7.29
CA ALA A 148 9.52 -0.09 -7.91
C ALA A 148 9.28 -0.24 -9.43
N HIS A 149 8.27 0.45 -9.98
CA HIS A 149 7.79 0.21 -11.34
C HIS A 149 8.81 0.60 -12.41
N ARG A 150 9.33 1.82 -12.35
CA ARG A 150 10.29 2.37 -13.32
C ARG A 150 11.65 2.63 -12.69
N GLU A 151 12.68 2.82 -13.51
CA GLU A 151 14.03 3.15 -13.02
C GLU A 151 14.08 4.44 -12.19
N ILE A 152 13.18 5.39 -12.46
CA ILE A 152 13.03 6.61 -11.66
C ILE A 152 12.48 6.35 -10.24
N ASP A 153 11.88 5.16 -10.00
CA ASP A 153 11.28 4.77 -8.73
C ASP A 153 12.28 4.12 -7.76
N ILE A 154 13.54 4.02 -8.15
CA ILE A 154 14.62 3.41 -7.35
C ILE A 154 15.92 4.19 -7.50
N LYS A 155 16.67 4.33 -6.41
CA LYS A 155 17.94 5.08 -6.42
C LYS A 155 19.02 4.46 -7.32
N ASN A 156 19.17 3.14 -7.28
CA ASN A 156 20.23 2.41 -7.98
C ASN A 156 19.63 1.27 -8.83
N PRO A 157 19.04 1.55 -10.00
CA PRO A 157 18.34 0.52 -10.78
C PRO A 157 19.24 -0.62 -11.27
N GLY A 158 20.43 -0.32 -11.79
CA GLY A 158 21.34 -1.31 -12.39
C GLY A 158 21.64 -2.49 -11.47
N PRO A 159 22.24 -2.26 -10.26
CA PRO A 159 22.56 -3.35 -9.34
C PRO A 159 21.35 -4.12 -8.79
N ASN A 160 20.15 -3.52 -8.85
CA ASN A 160 18.95 -4.09 -8.23
C ASN A 160 18.03 -4.83 -9.21
N ARG A 161 18.39 -4.92 -10.50
CA ARG A 161 17.51 -5.44 -11.56
C ARG A 161 17.00 -6.88 -11.32
N ARG A 162 17.69 -7.67 -10.52
CA ARG A 162 17.28 -9.04 -10.13
C ARG A 162 16.99 -9.18 -8.64
N ASN A 163 16.82 -8.07 -7.94
CA ASN A 163 16.41 -8.09 -6.54
C ASN A 163 14.87 -8.09 -6.42
N PRO A 164 14.30 -8.71 -5.36
CA PRO A 164 12.88 -8.63 -5.06
C PRO A 164 12.38 -7.18 -5.05
N GLY A 165 11.28 -6.94 -5.77
CA GLY A 165 10.70 -5.61 -5.93
C GLY A 165 11.24 -4.79 -7.11
N PHE A 166 12.23 -5.33 -7.86
CA PHE A 166 12.71 -4.67 -9.06
C PHE A 166 13.10 -5.67 -10.19
N THR A 167 12.51 -6.85 -10.19
CA THR A 167 12.64 -7.79 -11.31
C THR A 167 11.83 -7.30 -12.51
N ASP A 168 12.22 -7.71 -13.70
CA ASP A 168 11.49 -7.35 -14.91
C ASP A 168 10.06 -7.92 -14.88
N GLU A 169 9.89 -9.10 -14.28
CA GLU A 169 8.61 -9.79 -14.12
C GLU A 169 7.66 -9.01 -13.21
N GLU A 170 8.11 -8.53 -12.04
CA GLU A 170 7.30 -7.72 -11.11
C GLU A 170 6.92 -6.38 -11.74
N ARG A 171 7.86 -5.72 -12.41
CA ARG A 171 7.63 -4.45 -13.11
C ARG A 171 6.65 -4.59 -14.27
N GLU A 172 6.71 -5.71 -15.02
CA GLU A 172 5.76 -6.00 -16.08
C GLU A 172 4.33 -6.19 -15.54
N LYS A 173 4.15 -6.86 -14.39
CA LYS A 173 2.84 -6.98 -13.74
C LYS A 173 2.26 -5.63 -13.36
N MET A 174 3.06 -4.72 -12.82
CA MET A 174 2.62 -3.34 -12.55
C MET A 174 2.24 -2.62 -13.86
N THR A 175 3.02 -2.78 -14.92
CA THR A 175 2.68 -2.22 -16.24
C THR A 175 1.34 -2.77 -16.76
N LYS A 176 1.09 -4.08 -16.61
CA LYS A 176 -0.17 -4.71 -17.01
C LYS A 176 -1.34 -4.16 -16.20
N LEU A 177 -1.18 -3.99 -14.88
CA LEU A 177 -2.20 -3.38 -14.03
C LEU A 177 -2.55 -1.96 -14.52
N LEU A 178 -1.56 -1.10 -14.68
CA LEU A 178 -1.79 0.27 -15.12
C LEU A 178 -2.40 0.34 -16.53
N SER A 179 -1.99 -0.55 -17.44
CA SER A 179 -2.52 -0.61 -18.81
C SER A 179 -3.95 -1.14 -18.89
N SER A 180 -4.47 -1.71 -17.81
CA SER A 180 -5.84 -2.25 -17.76
C SER A 180 -6.90 -1.26 -17.23
N GLY A 181 -6.60 0.04 -17.24
CA GLY A 181 -7.54 1.09 -16.87
C GLY A 181 -7.30 1.71 -15.50
N PHE A 182 -6.07 1.64 -15.02
CA PHE A 182 -5.66 2.22 -13.73
C PHE A 182 -4.54 3.27 -13.88
N VAL A 183 -4.47 4.18 -12.92
CA VAL A 183 -3.55 5.33 -12.91
C VAL A 183 -2.74 5.33 -11.60
N ASP A 184 -1.42 5.35 -11.69
CA ASP A 184 -0.52 5.69 -10.58
C ASP A 184 -0.65 7.18 -10.29
N THR A 185 -1.29 7.53 -9.19
CA THR A 185 -1.66 8.91 -8.86
C THR A 185 -0.45 9.83 -8.71
N PHE A 186 0.63 9.33 -8.11
CA PHE A 186 1.85 10.10 -7.93
C PHE A 186 2.53 10.39 -9.27
N ARG A 187 2.66 9.37 -10.14
CA ARG A 187 3.27 9.54 -11.46
C ARG A 187 2.38 10.31 -12.44
N TYR A 188 1.08 10.32 -12.22
CA TYR A 188 0.17 11.18 -12.98
C TYR A 188 0.44 12.66 -12.69
N LEU A 189 0.59 13.04 -11.42
CA LEU A 189 0.89 14.44 -11.06
C LEU A 189 2.37 14.83 -11.24
N TYR A 190 3.28 13.88 -11.01
CA TYR A 190 4.73 14.11 -11.01
C TYR A 190 5.46 13.09 -11.87
N PRO A 191 5.27 13.11 -13.21
CA PRO A 191 5.79 12.07 -14.11
C PRO A 191 7.31 11.91 -14.06
N ASP A 192 8.05 13.02 -13.84
CA ASP A 192 9.50 13.06 -13.92
C ASP A 192 10.20 13.40 -12.59
N LYS A 193 9.46 13.44 -11.47
CA LYS A 193 10.03 13.74 -10.15
C LYS A 193 10.96 12.63 -9.70
N THR A 194 12.25 12.89 -9.66
CA THR A 194 13.29 11.98 -9.16
C THR A 194 13.43 12.04 -7.65
N GLY A 195 14.04 11.00 -7.05
CA GLY A 195 14.37 10.99 -5.62
C GLY A 195 13.16 10.92 -4.68
N ALA A 196 12.00 10.61 -5.21
CA ALA A 196 10.76 10.43 -4.45
C ALA A 196 10.58 8.96 -4.12
N TYR A 197 10.89 8.58 -2.89
CA TYR A 197 10.87 7.20 -2.41
C TYR A 197 10.01 7.07 -1.17
N SER A 198 9.46 5.87 -0.96
CA SER A 198 8.60 5.57 0.18
C SER A 198 9.20 4.56 1.15
N TRP A 199 10.25 3.86 0.74
CA TRP A 199 10.96 2.86 1.55
C TRP A 199 12.48 3.00 1.47
N TRP A 200 13.17 2.74 2.59
CA TRP A 200 14.63 2.73 2.72
C TRP A 200 15.07 1.58 3.63
N SER A 201 16.05 0.80 3.17
CA SER A 201 16.65 -0.21 4.03
C SER A 201 17.21 0.41 5.32
N TYR A 202 17.10 -0.31 6.44
CA TYR A 202 17.79 0.09 7.70
C TYR A 202 19.32 0.04 7.58
N ARG A 203 19.86 -0.59 6.54
CA ARG A 203 21.29 -0.75 6.34
C ARG A 203 21.90 0.50 5.68
N PHE A 204 23.17 0.74 5.94
CA PHE A 204 24.01 1.73 5.23
C PHE A 204 23.49 3.18 5.28
N ASN A 205 22.75 3.55 6.31
CA ASN A 205 22.11 4.88 6.40
C ASN A 205 21.30 5.25 5.15
N ALA A 206 20.62 4.27 4.55
CA ALA A 206 19.96 4.43 3.27
C ALA A 206 18.98 5.61 3.26
N ARG A 207 18.17 5.80 4.31
CA ARG A 207 17.23 6.92 4.40
C ARG A 207 17.92 8.27 4.45
N LYS A 208 19.01 8.41 5.23
CA LYS A 208 19.80 9.64 5.31
C LYS A 208 20.42 10.01 3.96
N ASN A 209 20.83 9.01 3.19
CA ASN A 209 21.44 9.18 1.87
C ASN A 209 20.40 9.22 0.73
N ASN A 210 19.12 9.15 1.06
CA ASN A 210 18.02 8.98 0.14
C ASN A 210 18.24 7.86 -0.90
N ALA A 211 18.82 6.73 -0.45
CA ALA A 211 18.98 5.53 -1.26
C ALA A 211 17.75 4.63 -1.10
N GLY A 212 16.63 5.10 -1.62
CA GLY A 212 15.31 4.53 -1.42
C GLY A 212 14.66 3.96 -2.67
N TRP A 213 13.48 3.39 -2.46
CA TRP A 213 12.58 2.82 -3.45
C TRP A 213 11.18 3.38 -3.25
N ARG A 214 10.44 3.64 -4.31
CA ARG A 214 9.02 3.94 -4.27
C ARG A 214 8.25 2.66 -4.53
N ILE A 215 7.74 2.05 -3.48
CA ILE A 215 7.03 0.76 -3.49
C ILE A 215 5.65 0.82 -2.83
N ASP A 216 5.31 1.94 -2.23
CA ASP A 216 3.99 2.24 -1.69
C ASP A 216 3.24 3.16 -2.67
N TYR A 217 1.97 2.85 -2.92
CA TYR A 217 1.19 3.48 -3.98
C TYR A 217 -0.22 3.85 -3.55
N PHE A 218 -0.77 4.85 -4.23
CA PHE A 218 -2.19 4.98 -4.54
C PHE A 218 -2.38 4.85 -6.05
N ILE A 219 -3.15 3.85 -6.45
CA ILE A 219 -3.54 3.58 -7.82
C ILE A 219 -5.06 3.71 -7.90
N VAL A 220 -5.59 4.42 -8.87
CA VAL A 220 -7.03 4.63 -9.01
C VAL A 220 -7.52 4.21 -10.38
N SER A 221 -8.80 3.83 -10.48
CA SER A 221 -9.45 3.66 -11.77
C SER A 221 -9.30 4.91 -12.63
N GLU A 222 -9.09 4.76 -13.94
CA GLU A 222 -8.98 5.88 -14.89
C GLU A 222 -10.15 6.87 -14.74
N ARG A 223 -11.35 6.38 -14.37
CA ARG A 223 -12.55 7.19 -14.12
C ARG A 223 -12.43 8.17 -12.95
N LEU A 224 -11.47 7.96 -12.04
CA LEU A 224 -11.19 8.86 -10.91
C LEU A 224 -10.04 9.83 -11.20
N LYS A 225 -9.40 9.75 -12.35
CA LYS A 225 -8.21 10.54 -12.69
C LYS A 225 -8.41 12.04 -12.49
N ASP A 226 -9.51 12.59 -12.98
CA ASP A 226 -9.83 14.02 -12.87
C ASP A 226 -10.26 14.43 -11.45
N LYS A 227 -10.47 13.46 -10.56
CA LYS A 227 -10.78 13.65 -9.15
C LYS A 227 -9.53 13.72 -8.26
N ILE A 228 -8.35 13.41 -8.78
CA ILE A 228 -7.08 13.49 -8.05
C ILE A 228 -6.76 14.97 -7.81
N ARG A 229 -6.70 15.39 -6.54
CA ARG A 229 -6.33 16.74 -6.14
C ARG A 229 -4.89 16.84 -5.69
N ASN A 230 -4.40 15.80 -5.02
CA ASN A 230 -3.03 15.71 -4.56
C ASN A 230 -2.61 14.25 -4.42
N ALA A 231 -1.34 13.97 -4.66
CA ALA A 231 -0.70 12.69 -4.32
C ALA A 231 0.70 13.01 -3.77
N ASP A 232 1.01 12.55 -2.57
CA ASP A 232 2.24 12.93 -1.89
C ASP A 232 2.91 11.74 -1.18
N ILE A 233 4.21 11.91 -0.90
CA ILE A 233 5.04 10.96 -0.16
C ILE A 233 5.64 11.73 1.01
N TRP A 234 5.22 11.42 2.23
CA TRP A 234 5.66 12.14 3.42
C TRP A 234 6.95 11.56 3.98
N SER A 235 8.04 11.74 3.25
CA SER A 235 9.36 11.16 3.54
C SER A 235 9.92 11.53 4.91
N GLU A 236 9.50 12.67 5.48
CA GLU A 236 9.97 13.14 6.80
C GLU A 236 9.29 12.43 7.98
N VAL A 237 8.19 11.71 7.74
CA VAL A 237 7.51 10.93 8.78
C VAL A 237 8.32 9.70 9.11
N LEU A 238 8.73 9.60 10.37
CA LEU A 238 9.52 8.50 10.91
C LEU A 238 8.61 7.50 11.66
N GLY A 239 9.16 6.35 12.03
CA GLY A 239 8.44 5.30 12.79
C GLY A 239 8.53 3.92 12.15
N SER A 240 8.70 3.87 10.84
CA SER A 240 8.91 2.67 10.02
C SER A 240 10.08 2.87 9.06
N ASP A 241 10.51 1.83 8.37
CA ASP A 241 11.40 1.90 7.20
C ASP A 241 10.66 2.36 5.93
N HIS A 242 9.33 2.38 5.97
CA HIS A 242 8.51 3.10 5.01
C HIS A 242 8.07 4.46 5.57
N CYS A 243 7.66 5.36 4.67
CA CYS A 243 6.92 6.56 5.03
C CYS A 243 5.50 6.50 4.49
N PRO A 244 4.58 7.32 5.02
CA PRO A 244 3.22 7.40 4.50
C PRO A 244 3.17 7.93 3.07
N VAL A 245 2.28 7.39 2.26
CA VAL A 245 1.82 7.99 1.01
C VAL A 245 0.39 8.50 1.18
N VAL A 246 0.06 9.57 0.48
CA VAL A 246 -1.19 10.33 0.67
C VAL A 246 -1.86 10.56 -0.66
N LEU A 247 -3.19 10.47 -0.65
CA LEU A 247 -4.04 10.84 -1.77
C LEU A 247 -5.17 11.76 -1.28
N ASP A 248 -5.31 12.93 -1.90
CA ASP A 248 -6.50 13.76 -1.77
C ASP A 248 -7.38 13.57 -3.01
N LEU A 249 -8.58 13.05 -2.79
CA LEU A 249 -9.54 12.71 -3.85
C LEU A 249 -10.84 13.50 -3.66
N ASP A 250 -11.34 14.06 -4.76
CA ASP A 250 -12.58 14.83 -4.79
C ASP A 250 -13.79 13.92 -5.02
N VAL A 251 -14.23 13.24 -3.94
CA VAL A 251 -15.34 12.29 -3.89
C VAL A 251 -16.18 12.52 -2.65
#